data_65a129de6d8216d32dd5ebe3a4527e74
#
_entry.id   65a129de6d8216d32dd5ebe3a4527e74
#
_cell.length_a   1.000
_cell.length_b   1.000
_cell.length_c   1.000
_cell.angle_alpha   90.00
_cell.angle_beta   90.00
_cell.angle_gamma   90.00
#
_symmetry.space_group_name_H-M   'P 1'
#
loop_
_entity.id
_entity.type
_entity.pdbx_description
1 polymer ?
#
loop_
_entity_poly.entity_id
_entity_poly.type
_entity_poly.pdbx_seq_one_letter_code
_entity_poly.pdbx_strand_id
1 'polypeptide(L)'
;MCIRDRPLSPLDGRYRGAVTGLADFLSEAGLNRARVEVEVEWLIALTDRSLFETSPLSDADKERLRALYRDFGQAEIDWLAEKEAVTQHDVKAIEYLVRDRLSALGLDSIAELTHFACTSEDINSASYALTVKRAVEEVWLPALDVVIAKLRELAAEHADAAMLSRTHGPVSYTHLRAHETRHDL
;
A
#
# COMPACT_ATOMS: atom_id res chain seq x y z
N MET A 1 -14.72 -23.32 7.54
CA MET A 1 -14.61 -22.92 8.95
C MET A 1 -14.16 -21.47 8.99
N CYS A 2 -14.98 -20.57 9.45
CA CYS A 2 -14.67 -19.13 9.36
C CYS A 2 -13.57 -18.80 10.37
N ILE A 3 -12.40 -18.36 9.89
CA ILE A 3 -11.22 -17.96 10.70
C ILE A 3 -11.52 -16.68 11.53
N ARG A 4 -12.79 -16.31 11.68
CA ARG A 4 -13.21 -15.05 12.33
C ARG A 4 -13.17 -15.08 13.86
N ASP A 5 -12.95 -16.24 14.48
CA ASP A 5 -13.12 -16.38 15.92
C ASP A 5 -11.86 -16.04 16.74
N ARG A 6 -10.69 -15.94 16.07
CA ARG A 6 -9.42 -15.58 16.72
C ARG A 6 -8.55 -14.71 15.82
N PRO A 7 -8.96 -13.47 15.48
CA PRO A 7 -8.12 -12.54 14.72
C PRO A 7 -6.89 -12.17 15.56
N LEU A 8 -5.76 -11.96 14.88
CA LEU A 8 -4.50 -11.55 15.54
C LEU A 8 -4.53 -10.10 16.00
N SER A 9 -5.35 -9.28 15.37
CA SER A 9 -5.50 -7.86 15.73
C SER A 9 -6.97 -7.43 15.68
N PRO A 10 -7.33 -6.31 16.34
CA PRO A 10 -8.65 -5.71 16.20
C PRO A 10 -9.01 -5.35 14.74
N LEU A 11 -8.02 -5.04 13.90
CA LEU A 11 -8.20 -4.69 12.48
C LEU A 11 -8.64 -5.92 11.66
N ASP A 12 -8.17 -7.11 12.00
CA ASP A 12 -8.57 -8.35 11.33
C ASP A 12 -9.94 -8.87 11.80
N GLY A 13 -10.37 -8.45 13.01
CA GLY A 13 -11.59 -8.87 13.67
C GLY A 13 -12.67 -7.80 13.67
N ARG A 14 -12.82 -7.18 14.84
CA ARG A 14 -13.91 -6.22 15.12
C ARG A 14 -14.01 -5.07 14.13
N TYR A 15 -12.89 -4.52 13.71
CA TYR A 15 -12.81 -3.34 12.85
C TYR A 15 -12.55 -3.64 11.39
N ARG A 16 -12.51 -4.91 10.99
CA ARG A 16 -12.24 -5.32 9.61
C ARG A 16 -13.14 -4.61 8.59
N GLY A 17 -14.44 -4.48 8.89
CA GLY A 17 -15.37 -3.78 8.01
C GLY A 17 -15.08 -2.29 7.84
N ALA A 18 -14.49 -1.66 8.86
CA ALA A 18 -14.15 -0.23 8.82
C ALA A 18 -12.84 0.07 8.07
N VAL A 19 -11.98 -0.94 7.90
CA VAL A 19 -10.64 -0.77 7.29
C VAL A 19 -10.49 -1.49 5.95
N THR A 20 -11.58 -1.99 5.36
CA THR A 20 -11.55 -2.72 4.08
C THR A 20 -10.90 -1.94 2.94
N GLY A 21 -11.07 -0.62 2.90
CA GLY A 21 -10.42 0.23 1.89
C GLY A 21 -8.89 0.23 1.94
N LEU A 22 -8.29 -0.19 3.06
CA LEU A 22 -6.84 -0.31 3.17
C LEU A 22 -6.30 -1.64 2.61
N ALA A 23 -7.17 -2.64 2.38
CA ALA A 23 -6.75 -3.97 1.97
C ALA A 23 -6.01 -3.97 0.62
N ASP A 24 -6.42 -3.10 -0.32
CA ASP A 24 -5.78 -3.00 -1.63
C ASP A 24 -4.34 -2.47 -1.57
N PHE A 25 -3.95 -1.88 -0.45
CA PHE A 25 -2.63 -1.29 -0.25
C PHE A 25 -1.79 -2.03 0.79
N LEU A 26 -2.38 -2.31 1.97
CA LEU A 26 -1.65 -2.77 3.16
C LEU A 26 -1.81 -4.28 3.43
N SER A 27 -2.52 -5.02 2.57
CA SER A 27 -2.53 -6.48 2.62
C SER A 27 -1.28 -7.06 1.95
N GLU A 28 -1.04 -8.33 2.15
CA GLU A 28 0.01 -9.08 1.45
C GLU A 28 -0.17 -9.01 -0.07
N ALA A 29 -1.40 -9.14 -0.56
CA ALA A 29 -1.71 -8.98 -1.98
C ALA A 29 -1.39 -7.57 -2.50
N GLY A 30 -1.71 -6.53 -1.73
CA GLY A 30 -1.34 -5.14 -2.04
C GLY A 30 0.17 -4.92 -2.08
N LEU A 31 0.90 -5.51 -1.14
CA LEU A 31 2.37 -5.48 -1.12
C LEU A 31 2.96 -6.22 -2.31
N ASN A 32 2.46 -7.41 -2.64
CA ASN A 32 2.96 -8.19 -3.77
C ASN A 32 2.68 -7.47 -5.11
N ARG A 33 1.53 -6.84 -5.26
CA ARG A 33 1.23 -5.96 -6.41
C ARG A 33 2.24 -4.82 -6.53
N ALA A 34 2.58 -4.16 -5.43
CA ALA A 34 3.57 -3.09 -5.41
C ALA A 34 4.98 -3.60 -5.74
N ARG A 35 5.35 -4.80 -5.28
CA ARG A 35 6.62 -5.44 -5.65
C ARG A 35 6.71 -5.71 -7.16
N VAL A 36 5.64 -6.20 -7.77
CA VAL A 36 5.57 -6.37 -9.24
C VAL A 36 5.72 -5.02 -9.94
N GLU A 37 5.05 -3.97 -9.44
CA GLU A 37 5.19 -2.62 -9.99
C GLU A 37 6.64 -2.12 -9.94
N VAL A 38 7.31 -2.25 -8.79
CA VAL A 38 8.71 -1.82 -8.63
C VAL A 38 9.63 -2.58 -9.58
N GLU A 39 9.49 -3.91 -9.69
CA GLU A 39 10.29 -4.73 -10.61
C GLU A 39 10.06 -4.32 -12.07
N VAL A 40 8.82 -4.11 -12.47
CA VAL A 40 8.46 -3.71 -13.84
C VAL A 40 9.00 -2.32 -14.18
N GLU A 41 8.80 -1.34 -13.32
CA GLU A 41 9.27 0.02 -13.58
C GLU A 41 10.81 0.10 -13.54
N TRP A 42 11.45 -0.70 -12.68
CA TRP A 42 12.90 -0.84 -12.68
C TRP A 42 13.42 -1.43 -13.99
N LEU A 43 12.81 -2.52 -14.47
CA LEU A 43 13.14 -3.15 -15.74
C LEU A 43 12.98 -2.17 -16.92
N ILE A 44 11.89 -1.42 -16.97
CA ILE A 44 11.65 -0.37 -17.96
C ILE A 44 12.76 0.70 -17.88
N ALA A 45 13.10 1.15 -16.68
CA ALA A 45 14.14 2.14 -16.49
C ALA A 45 15.54 1.66 -16.95
N LEU A 46 15.86 0.37 -16.78
CA LEU A 46 17.10 -0.21 -17.27
C LEU A 46 17.16 -0.23 -18.81
N THR A 47 16.06 -0.64 -19.46
CA THR A 47 15.98 -0.70 -20.94
C THR A 47 16.00 0.71 -21.53
N ASP A 48 15.32 1.69 -20.94
CA ASP A 48 15.31 3.09 -21.41
C ASP A 48 16.68 3.75 -21.36
N ARG A 49 17.57 3.27 -20.48
CA ARG A 49 18.96 3.71 -20.42
C ARG A 49 19.90 2.93 -21.33
N SER A 50 19.34 2.00 -22.12
CA SER A 50 20.11 1.12 -23.04
C SER A 50 21.28 0.43 -22.33
N LEU A 51 21.07 0.02 -21.07
CA LEU A 51 22.08 -0.73 -20.34
C LEU A 51 22.23 -2.12 -20.96
N PHE A 52 23.44 -2.63 -20.97
CA PHE A 52 23.77 -3.97 -21.52
C PHE A 52 23.35 -4.16 -22.98
N GLU A 53 23.51 -3.12 -23.81
CA GLU A 53 23.18 -3.16 -25.25
C GLU A 53 21.68 -3.45 -25.53
N THR A 54 20.81 -3.28 -24.53
CA THR A 54 19.36 -3.42 -24.73
C THR A 54 18.80 -2.19 -25.44
N SER A 55 17.83 -2.40 -26.31
CA SER A 55 17.05 -1.31 -26.88
C SER A 55 15.92 -0.91 -25.94
N PRO A 56 15.55 0.38 -25.88
CA PRO A 56 14.35 0.80 -25.19
C PRO A 56 13.13 0.01 -25.66
N LEU A 57 12.27 -0.38 -24.73
CA LEU A 57 11.01 -1.03 -25.05
C LEU A 57 10.07 -0.09 -25.80
N SER A 58 9.25 -0.62 -26.69
CA SER A 58 8.17 0.12 -27.29
C SER A 58 7.15 0.58 -26.25
N ASP A 59 6.44 1.67 -26.49
CA ASP A 59 5.39 2.14 -25.57
C ASP A 59 4.30 1.07 -25.41
N ALA A 60 4.01 0.30 -26.45
CA ALA A 60 3.07 -0.81 -26.38
C ALA A 60 3.55 -1.91 -25.42
N ASP A 61 4.83 -2.27 -25.45
CA ASP A 61 5.38 -3.28 -24.54
C ASP A 61 5.46 -2.76 -23.10
N LYS A 62 5.80 -1.48 -22.90
CA LYS A 62 5.74 -0.86 -21.57
C LYS A 62 4.34 -0.92 -20.99
N GLU A 63 3.31 -0.62 -21.77
CA GLU A 63 1.92 -0.72 -21.31
C GLU A 63 1.50 -2.16 -21.00
N ARG A 64 1.94 -3.14 -21.81
CA ARG A 64 1.71 -4.56 -21.52
C ARG A 64 2.38 -5.00 -20.21
N LEU A 65 3.59 -4.54 -19.95
CA LEU A 65 4.28 -4.80 -18.69
C LEU A 65 3.56 -4.13 -17.51
N ARG A 66 3.12 -2.87 -17.65
CA ARG A 66 2.37 -2.17 -16.63
C ARG A 66 1.03 -2.81 -16.30
N ALA A 67 0.40 -3.46 -17.26
CA ALA A 67 -0.80 -4.25 -17.03
C ALA A 67 -0.59 -5.36 -15.99
N LEU A 68 0.63 -5.91 -15.84
CA LEU A 68 0.92 -6.96 -14.85
C LEU A 68 0.60 -6.55 -13.41
N TYR A 69 0.86 -5.32 -13.05
CA TYR A 69 0.53 -4.83 -11.70
C TYR A 69 -0.81 -4.08 -11.64
N ARG A 70 -1.30 -3.53 -12.74
CA ARG A 70 -2.62 -2.90 -12.78
C ARG A 70 -3.76 -3.92 -12.70
N ASP A 71 -3.58 -5.04 -13.38
CA ASP A 71 -4.56 -6.12 -13.45
C ASP A 71 -4.25 -7.25 -12.47
N PHE A 72 -3.36 -6.99 -11.49
CA PHE A 72 -2.95 -7.96 -10.48
C PHE A 72 -4.17 -8.43 -9.66
N GLY A 73 -4.44 -9.71 -9.70
CA GLY A 73 -5.62 -10.30 -9.08
C GLY A 73 -5.40 -11.65 -8.45
N GLN A 74 -6.48 -12.40 -8.26
CA GLN A 74 -6.43 -13.70 -7.58
C GLN A 74 -5.52 -14.70 -8.27
N ALA A 75 -5.45 -14.68 -9.60
CA ALA A 75 -4.59 -15.60 -10.35
C ALA A 75 -3.10 -15.42 -10.04
N GLU A 76 -2.66 -14.16 -9.89
CA GLU A 76 -1.28 -13.83 -9.52
C GLU A 76 -1.01 -14.18 -8.06
N ILE A 77 -1.97 -13.96 -7.17
CA ILE A 77 -1.87 -14.34 -5.75
C ILE A 77 -1.67 -15.84 -5.62
N ASP A 78 -2.51 -16.63 -6.28
CA ASP A 78 -2.45 -18.10 -6.24
C ASP A 78 -1.13 -18.60 -6.85
N TRP A 79 -0.70 -18.04 -7.97
CA TRP A 79 0.56 -18.38 -8.62
C TRP A 79 1.76 -18.08 -7.71
N LEU A 80 1.76 -16.92 -7.04
CA LEU A 80 2.82 -16.54 -6.10
C LEU A 80 2.86 -17.48 -4.90
N ALA A 81 1.72 -17.84 -4.32
CA ALA A 81 1.64 -18.76 -3.20
C ALA A 81 2.22 -20.15 -3.55
N GLU A 82 1.90 -20.68 -4.73
CA GLU A 82 2.46 -21.94 -5.23
C GLU A 82 3.98 -21.84 -5.41
N LYS A 83 4.45 -20.73 -5.98
CA LYS A 83 5.87 -20.53 -6.25
C LYS A 83 6.67 -20.34 -4.97
N GLU A 84 6.16 -19.55 -4.03
CA GLU A 84 6.78 -19.32 -2.75
C GLU A 84 6.88 -20.59 -1.90
N ALA A 85 5.87 -21.46 -1.96
CA ALA A 85 5.93 -22.76 -1.29
C ALA A 85 7.15 -23.61 -1.72
N VAL A 86 7.65 -23.41 -2.92
CA VAL A 86 8.83 -24.09 -3.45
C VAL A 86 10.12 -23.32 -3.18
N THR A 87 10.10 -22.00 -3.42
CA THR A 87 11.30 -21.16 -3.32
C THR A 87 11.65 -20.82 -1.89
N GLN A 88 10.69 -20.87 -0.98
CA GLN A 88 10.79 -20.43 0.42
C GLN A 88 11.29 -18.97 0.53
N HIS A 89 10.93 -18.15 -0.48
CA HIS A 89 11.39 -16.77 -0.59
C HIS A 89 10.38 -15.93 -1.39
N ASP A 90 9.75 -14.98 -0.72
CA ASP A 90 8.66 -14.15 -1.23
C ASP A 90 9.08 -13.27 -2.43
N VAL A 91 10.11 -12.43 -2.27
CA VAL A 91 10.57 -11.55 -3.36
C VAL A 91 11.11 -12.35 -4.54
N LYS A 92 11.71 -13.52 -4.30
CA LYS A 92 12.15 -14.41 -5.38
C LYS A 92 10.97 -14.97 -6.20
N ALA A 93 9.85 -15.23 -5.55
CA ALA A 93 8.62 -15.61 -6.24
C ALA A 93 8.12 -14.48 -7.16
N ILE A 94 8.22 -13.21 -6.74
CA ILE A 94 7.90 -12.04 -7.58
C ILE A 94 8.80 -11.99 -8.82
N GLU A 95 10.11 -12.14 -8.64
CA GLU A 95 11.06 -12.18 -9.77
C GLU A 95 10.66 -13.27 -10.79
N TYR A 96 10.33 -14.48 -10.33
CA TYR A 96 9.88 -15.55 -11.21
C TYR A 96 8.56 -15.23 -11.90
N LEU A 97 7.62 -14.57 -11.23
CA LEU A 97 6.37 -14.13 -11.85
C LEU A 97 6.65 -13.16 -13.01
N VAL A 98 7.48 -12.14 -12.78
CA VAL A 98 7.82 -11.17 -13.82
C VAL A 98 8.50 -11.84 -15.00
N ARG A 99 9.45 -12.75 -14.76
CA ARG A 99 10.15 -13.50 -15.81
C ARG A 99 9.19 -14.39 -16.62
N ASP A 100 8.28 -15.08 -15.96
CA ASP A 100 7.26 -15.90 -16.61
C ASP A 100 6.37 -15.05 -17.54
N ARG A 101 5.95 -13.89 -17.06
CA ARG A 101 5.13 -12.96 -17.85
C ARG A 101 5.91 -12.32 -18.99
N LEU A 102 7.20 -12.03 -18.83
CA LEU A 102 8.08 -11.57 -19.92
C LEU A 102 8.13 -12.61 -21.04
N SER A 103 8.31 -13.88 -20.70
CA SER A 103 8.31 -14.97 -21.68
C SER A 103 6.97 -15.08 -22.41
N ALA A 104 5.86 -15.01 -21.69
CA ALA A 104 4.52 -15.00 -22.28
C ALA A 104 4.27 -13.81 -23.23
N LEU A 105 4.96 -12.69 -23.01
CA LEU A 105 4.90 -11.50 -23.85
C LEU A 105 5.88 -11.54 -25.03
N GLY A 106 6.76 -12.54 -25.11
CA GLY A 106 7.83 -12.63 -26.13
C GLY A 106 8.99 -11.67 -25.87
N LEU A 107 9.21 -11.29 -24.62
CA LEU A 107 10.26 -10.37 -24.17
C LEU A 107 11.40 -11.09 -23.43
N ASP A 108 11.69 -12.35 -23.80
CA ASP A 108 12.71 -13.18 -23.15
C ASP A 108 14.10 -12.53 -23.14
N SER A 109 14.41 -11.72 -24.15
CA SER A 109 15.72 -11.08 -24.29
C SER A 109 16.11 -10.15 -23.15
N ILE A 110 15.12 -9.66 -22.39
CA ILE A 110 15.34 -8.79 -21.24
C ILE A 110 15.06 -9.46 -19.89
N ALA A 111 14.70 -10.74 -19.90
CA ALA A 111 14.31 -11.45 -18.68
C ALA A 111 15.43 -11.48 -17.62
N GLU A 112 16.70 -11.51 -18.04
CA GLU A 112 17.85 -11.49 -17.13
C GLU A 112 18.07 -10.14 -16.44
N LEU A 113 17.41 -9.07 -16.90
CA LEU A 113 17.45 -7.76 -16.25
C LEU A 113 16.43 -7.65 -15.10
N THR A 114 15.51 -8.63 -14.96
CA THR A 114 14.60 -8.68 -13.81
C THR A 114 15.42 -8.74 -12.52
N HIS A 115 15.11 -7.89 -11.56
CA HIS A 115 15.82 -7.79 -10.27
C HIS A 115 17.31 -7.42 -10.40
N PHE A 116 17.77 -7.00 -11.56
CA PHE A 116 19.19 -6.71 -11.79
C PHE A 116 19.68 -5.58 -10.89
N ALA A 117 20.82 -5.82 -10.24
CA ALA A 117 21.47 -4.91 -9.29
C ALA A 117 20.62 -4.50 -8.07
N CYS A 118 19.52 -5.22 -7.79
CA CYS A 118 18.68 -5.04 -6.62
C CYS A 118 18.91 -6.15 -5.59
N THR A 119 18.64 -5.84 -4.35
CA THR A 119 18.38 -6.85 -3.32
C THR A 119 16.88 -6.82 -2.94
N SER A 120 16.42 -7.85 -2.25
CA SER A 120 15.03 -7.93 -1.80
C SER A 120 14.58 -6.69 -1.01
N GLU A 121 15.49 -6.09 -0.21
CA GLU A 121 15.17 -4.90 0.57
C GLU A 121 15.04 -3.62 -0.27
N ASP A 122 15.69 -3.52 -1.42
CA ASP A 122 15.47 -2.41 -2.34
C ASP A 122 14.04 -2.44 -2.87
N ILE A 123 13.58 -3.62 -3.29
CA ILE A 123 12.20 -3.85 -3.75
C ILE A 123 11.21 -3.63 -2.62
N ASN A 124 11.45 -4.19 -1.43
CA ASN A 124 10.58 -4.04 -0.27
C ASN A 124 10.44 -2.57 0.15
N SER A 125 11.56 -1.84 0.29
CA SER A 125 11.55 -0.44 0.72
C SER A 125 10.76 0.45 -0.24
N ALA A 126 10.96 0.29 -1.54
CA ALA A 126 10.19 1.03 -2.55
C ALA A 126 8.70 0.64 -2.52
N SER A 127 8.38 -0.64 -2.39
CA SER A 127 7.01 -1.14 -2.32
C SER A 127 6.28 -0.63 -1.08
N TYR A 128 6.90 -0.67 0.10
CA TYR A 128 6.32 -0.11 1.31
C TYR A 128 6.08 1.40 1.19
N ALA A 129 7.01 2.14 0.61
CA ALA A 129 6.82 3.57 0.39
C ALA A 129 5.61 3.86 -0.51
N LEU A 130 5.44 3.09 -1.59
CA LEU A 130 4.30 3.20 -2.51
C LEU A 130 2.98 2.84 -1.83
N THR A 131 2.92 1.70 -1.13
CA THR A 131 1.70 1.22 -0.48
C THR A 131 1.25 2.15 0.63
N VAL A 132 2.17 2.60 1.50
CA VAL A 132 1.85 3.53 2.58
C VAL A 132 1.41 4.88 2.03
N LYS A 133 2.12 5.42 1.03
CA LYS A 133 1.74 6.67 0.38
C LYS A 133 0.30 6.60 -0.15
N ARG A 134 -0.02 5.58 -0.94
CA ARG A 134 -1.37 5.42 -1.52
C ARG A 134 -2.43 5.18 -0.46
N ALA A 135 -2.17 4.34 0.54
CA ALA A 135 -3.10 4.14 1.65
C ALA A 135 -3.44 5.44 2.38
N VAL A 136 -2.44 6.30 2.57
CA VAL A 136 -2.64 7.63 3.20
C VAL A 136 -3.41 8.55 2.26
N GLU A 137 -2.98 8.71 1.02
CA GLU A 137 -3.55 9.69 0.08
C GLU A 137 -4.95 9.31 -0.38
N GLU A 138 -5.21 8.02 -0.64
CA GLU A 138 -6.45 7.56 -1.27
C GLU A 138 -7.51 7.08 -0.27
N VAL A 139 -7.11 6.72 0.96
CA VAL A 139 -8.06 6.18 1.96
C VAL A 139 -8.07 7.01 3.23
N TRP A 140 -6.91 7.20 3.87
CA TRP A 140 -6.88 7.81 5.19
C TRP A 140 -7.18 9.31 5.18
N LEU A 141 -6.56 10.08 4.29
CA LEU A 141 -6.81 11.53 4.19
C LEU A 141 -8.26 11.83 3.82
N PRO A 142 -8.88 11.20 2.81
CA PRO A 142 -10.29 11.44 2.51
C PRO A 142 -11.21 11.13 3.70
N ALA A 143 -10.95 10.06 4.44
CA ALA A 143 -11.73 9.72 5.63
C ALA A 143 -11.53 10.74 6.76
N LEU A 144 -10.32 11.25 6.95
CA LEU A 144 -10.02 12.29 7.93
C LEU A 144 -10.71 13.62 7.57
N ASP A 145 -10.71 13.98 6.29
CA ASP A 145 -11.37 15.21 5.82
C ASP A 145 -12.87 15.21 6.12
N VAL A 146 -13.55 14.07 6.02
CA VAL A 146 -14.96 13.92 6.42
C VAL A 146 -15.14 14.23 7.92
N VAL A 147 -14.25 13.73 8.76
CA VAL A 147 -14.29 13.98 10.22
C VAL A 147 -14.05 15.46 10.50
N ILE A 148 -13.03 16.05 9.88
CA ILE A 148 -12.71 17.48 10.04
C ILE A 148 -13.88 18.36 9.58
N ALA A 149 -14.47 18.04 8.43
CA ALA A 149 -15.65 18.78 7.92
C ALA A 149 -16.80 18.72 8.91
N LYS A 150 -17.10 17.54 9.47
CA LYS A 150 -18.18 17.39 10.47
C LYS A 150 -17.90 18.15 11.76
N LEU A 151 -16.66 18.14 12.24
CA LEU A 151 -16.28 18.92 13.43
C LEU A 151 -16.42 20.44 13.19
N ARG A 152 -16.05 20.92 12.00
CA ARG A 152 -16.23 22.32 11.61
C ARG A 152 -17.72 22.71 11.52
N GLU A 153 -18.54 21.85 10.94
CA GLU A 153 -19.99 22.02 10.88
C GLU A 153 -20.58 22.16 12.29
N LEU A 154 -20.28 21.20 13.19
CA LEU A 154 -20.77 21.23 14.57
C LEU A 154 -20.28 22.48 15.33
N ALA A 155 -19.03 22.88 15.13
CA ALA A 155 -18.49 24.09 15.76
C ALA A 155 -19.22 25.35 15.27
N ALA A 156 -19.57 25.43 13.99
CA ALA A 156 -20.33 26.54 13.44
C ALA A 156 -21.81 26.53 13.92
N GLU A 157 -22.44 25.36 13.93
CA GLU A 157 -23.82 25.19 14.39
C GLU A 157 -24.00 25.59 15.84
N HIS A 158 -23.02 25.30 16.68
CA HIS A 158 -23.06 25.55 18.13
C HIS A 158 -22.24 26.76 18.58
N ALA A 159 -21.80 27.63 17.66
CA ALA A 159 -20.94 28.76 17.98
C ALA A 159 -21.52 29.70 19.04
N ASP A 160 -22.83 29.92 19.00
CA ASP A 160 -23.55 30.80 19.93
C ASP A 160 -24.23 30.03 21.07
N ALA A 161 -24.02 28.70 21.17
CA ALA A 161 -24.63 27.89 22.19
C ALA A 161 -24.00 28.20 23.59
N ALA A 162 -24.74 28.87 24.45
CA ALA A 162 -24.30 29.10 25.81
C ALA A 162 -24.30 27.81 26.63
N MET A 163 -23.16 27.47 27.22
CA MET A 163 -22.99 26.28 28.03
C MET A 163 -22.37 26.61 29.37
N LEU A 164 -23.01 26.13 30.42
CA LEU A 164 -22.41 26.16 31.74
C LEU A 164 -21.40 25.01 31.85
N SER A 165 -20.15 25.35 32.13
CA SER A 165 -19.14 24.32 32.43
C SER A 165 -19.55 23.53 33.67
N ARG A 166 -19.71 22.23 33.54
CA ARG A 166 -20.08 21.34 34.64
C ARG A 166 -18.88 20.88 35.46
N THR A 167 -17.72 21.36 35.14
CA THR A 167 -16.49 20.75 35.65
C THR A 167 -15.69 21.77 36.45
N HIS A 168 -15.13 21.29 37.55
CA HIS A 168 -14.04 22.00 38.19
C HIS A 168 -12.84 22.11 37.25
N GLY A 169 -11.99 23.13 37.48
CA GLY A 169 -10.81 23.40 36.65
C GLY A 169 -10.01 22.17 36.24
N PRO A 170 -9.66 21.23 37.14
CA PRO A 170 -8.88 20.03 36.78
C PRO A 170 -9.56 19.17 35.73
N VAL A 171 -10.86 18.99 35.76
CA VAL A 171 -11.61 18.18 34.82
C VAL A 171 -11.72 18.89 33.47
N SER A 172 -11.98 20.19 33.46
CA SER A 172 -12.02 20.99 32.25
C SER A 172 -10.70 20.97 31.48
N TYR A 173 -9.60 21.15 32.20
CA TYR A 173 -8.28 21.20 31.58
C TYR A 173 -7.81 19.80 31.14
N THR A 174 -8.09 18.77 31.91
CA THR A 174 -7.62 17.40 31.64
C THR A 174 -8.42 16.69 30.55
N HIS A 175 -9.73 16.99 30.45
CA HIS A 175 -10.63 16.25 29.55
C HIS A 175 -11.12 17.05 28.33
N LEU A 176 -11.06 18.38 28.37
CA LEU A 176 -11.55 19.24 27.29
C LEU A 176 -10.45 19.95 26.49
N ARG A 177 -9.22 19.86 26.92
CA ARG A 177 -8.07 20.43 26.21
C ARG A 177 -7.00 19.39 26.02
N ALA A 178 -6.33 19.42 24.86
CA ALA A 178 -5.16 18.60 24.63
C ALA A 178 -4.05 18.92 25.64
N HIS A 179 -3.33 17.90 26.08
CA HIS A 179 -2.24 18.07 27.05
C HIS A 179 -1.15 19.01 26.55
N GLU A 180 -0.92 19.02 25.23
CA GLU A 180 0.10 19.83 24.56
C GLU A 180 -0.20 21.33 24.62
N THR A 181 -1.46 21.71 24.78
CA THR A 181 -1.86 23.12 24.91
C THR A 181 -1.89 23.60 26.35
N ARG A 182 -1.72 22.70 27.30
CA ARG A 182 -1.55 23.02 28.70
C ARG A 182 -0.07 23.29 28.96
N HIS A 183 0.30 24.52 29.00
CA HIS A 183 1.52 24.89 29.71
C HIS A 183 1.33 24.62 31.18
N ASP A 184 1.91 23.57 31.65
CA ASP A 184 2.20 23.41 33.08
C ASP A 184 3.35 24.34 33.39
N LEU A 185 2.97 25.58 33.58
CA LEU A 185 3.81 26.64 34.07
C LEU A 185 3.68 26.72 35.57
#